data_beb027fff5923be2424283c8bf1747c2
#
_entry.id   beb027fff5923be2424283c8bf1747c2
#
_cell.length_a   1.000
_cell.length_b   1.000
_cell.length_c   1.000
_cell.angle_alpha   90.00
_cell.angle_beta   90.00
_cell.angle_gamma   90.00
#
_symmetry.space_group_name_H-M   'P 1'
#
loop_
_entity.id
_entity.type
_entity.pdbx_description
1 polymer ?
#
loop_
_entity_poly.entity_id
_entity_poly.type
_entity_poly.pdbx_seq_one_letter_code
_entity_poly.pdbx_strand_id
1 'polypeptide(L)'
;MKVHSAVGPGLDEEIYHQELVAALTAAGISHLSKPRRDLVYRGIVADTFEPDFVIENHFIPELKCLLGEFTPEHLVQLFCYCKFWRLRTSLLVDFGKQSLIWKRLLYRSHIANFTQTEPPEFVSNPSLAATIVQAVGECVNEIGLGYRQSTWKGLVRAAIQSVGPKVELNPAAKVLTHQGITMSSLVIENTCAVYVTAITDRINATDRAILQTHLRWLNLDWGIVFHFGKTTADLAFVQHPKKRNSSADLQQIQGGQQTISSE
;
A
#
# COMPACT_ATOMS: atom_id res chain seq x y z
N MET A 1 23.77 8.84 18.90
CA MET A 1 25.17 8.46 19.11
C MET A 1 25.45 7.97 20.52
N LYS A 2 25.17 8.73 21.60
CA LYS A 2 25.48 8.29 22.98
C LYS A 2 24.87 6.92 23.32
N VAL A 3 23.58 6.68 22.98
CA VAL A 3 22.92 5.39 23.23
C VAL A 3 23.63 4.25 22.50
N HIS A 4 23.87 4.40 21.19
CA HIS A 4 24.57 3.36 20.41
C HIS A 4 25.98 3.07 20.96
N SER A 5 26.74 4.11 21.35
CA SER A 5 28.08 3.92 21.90
C SER A 5 28.07 3.26 23.29
N ALA A 6 27.00 3.44 24.07
CA ALA A 6 26.86 2.82 25.38
C ALA A 6 26.36 1.38 25.31
N VAL A 7 25.43 1.10 24.40
CA VAL A 7 24.75 -0.20 24.27
C VAL A 7 25.51 -1.14 23.33
N GLY A 8 26.11 -0.62 22.27
CA GLY A 8 26.71 -1.42 21.18
C GLY A 8 25.66 -2.01 20.23
N PRO A 9 26.09 -2.66 19.12
CA PRO A 9 25.19 -3.32 18.16
C PRO A 9 24.79 -4.72 18.64
N GLY A 10 23.74 -5.29 18.01
CA GLY A 10 23.38 -6.72 18.11
C GLY A 10 22.27 -7.04 19.11
N LEU A 11 21.61 -6.05 19.67
CA LEU A 11 20.42 -6.22 20.50
C LEU A 11 19.14 -5.98 19.67
N ASP A 12 17.99 -6.33 20.24
CA ASP A 12 16.70 -6.10 19.66
C ASP A 12 16.37 -4.59 19.57
N GLU A 13 15.64 -4.18 18.54
CA GLU A 13 15.24 -2.79 18.30
C GLU A 13 14.55 -2.15 19.51
N GLU A 14 13.75 -2.94 20.23
CA GLU A 14 13.05 -2.50 21.43
C GLU A 14 14.01 -2.02 22.54
N ILE A 15 15.17 -2.64 22.70
CA ILE A 15 16.17 -2.22 23.70
C ILE A 15 16.70 -0.81 23.36
N TYR A 16 17.06 -0.58 22.09
CA TYR A 16 17.50 0.76 21.67
C TYR A 16 16.39 1.79 21.78
N HIS A 17 15.14 1.38 21.54
CA HIS A 17 13.98 2.24 21.72
C HIS A 17 13.87 2.70 23.18
N GLN A 18 13.91 1.78 24.13
CA GLN A 18 13.81 2.09 25.57
C GLN A 18 14.97 2.95 26.06
N GLU A 19 16.19 2.65 25.65
CA GLU A 19 17.38 3.44 25.98
C GLU A 19 17.31 4.86 25.40
N LEU A 20 16.74 5.00 24.20
CA LEU A 20 16.53 6.31 23.59
C LEU A 20 15.46 7.12 24.34
N VAL A 21 14.35 6.48 24.77
CA VAL A 21 13.35 7.11 25.65
C VAL A 21 13.99 7.64 26.92
N ALA A 22 14.79 6.80 27.60
CA ALA A 22 15.49 7.20 28.82
C ALA A 22 16.45 8.38 28.58
N ALA A 23 17.22 8.34 27.50
CA ALA A 23 18.17 9.39 27.13
C ALA A 23 17.47 10.71 26.78
N LEU A 24 16.37 10.68 26.05
CA LEU A 24 15.58 11.87 25.70
C LEU A 24 14.94 12.49 26.95
N THR A 25 14.37 11.65 27.82
CA THR A 25 13.79 12.08 29.10
C THR A 25 14.85 12.74 29.99
N ALA A 26 16.01 12.11 30.16
CA ALA A 26 17.11 12.66 30.96
C ALA A 26 17.66 13.99 30.38
N ALA A 27 17.55 14.18 29.06
CA ALA A 27 17.94 15.42 28.38
C ALA A 27 16.87 16.50 28.41
N GLY A 28 15.68 16.24 28.96
CA GLY A 28 14.55 17.15 28.96
C GLY A 28 13.95 17.41 27.55
N ILE A 29 14.18 16.50 26.59
CA ILE A 29 13.68 16.63 25.20
C ILE A 29 12.26 16.07 25.13
N SER A 30 11.30 16.92 24.73
CA SER A 30 9.92 16.51 24.56
C SER A 30 9.78 15.51 23.42
N HIS A 31 9.16 14.36 23.69
CA HIS A 31 8.96 13.31 22.70
C HIS A 31 7.69 12.50 22.97
N LEU A 32 7.15 11.93 21.89
CA LEU A 32 6.14 10.87 21.94
C LEU A 32 6.81 9.58 21.49
N SER A 33 6.66 8.52 22.27
CA SER A 33 7.14 7.17 21.99
C SER A 33 5.98 6.35 21.43
N LYS A 34 6.15 5.75 20.27
CA LYS A 34 5.18 4.93 19.54
C LYS A 34 3.77 5.54 19.50
N PRO A 35 3.62 6.82 19.12
CA PRO A 35 2.31 7.45 19.05
C PRO A 35 1.47 6.82 17.94
N ARG A 36 0.39 6.14 18.33
CA ARG A 36 -0.52 5.49 17.40
C ARG A 36 -1.66 6.42 17.02
N ARG A 37 -1.90 6.62 15.72
CA ARG A 37 -2.99 7.47 15.20
C ARG A 37 -3.57 6.89 13.92
N ASP A 38 -4.88 7.01 13.77
CA ASP A 38 -5.63 6.56 12.61
C ASP A 38 -5.69 7.65 11.53
N LEU A 39 -5.45 7.24 10.28
CA LEU A 39 -5.81 8.02 9.10
C LEU A 39 -7.28 7.75 8.79
N VAL A 40 -8.11 8.73 9.06
CA VAL A 40 -9.55 8.65 8.83
C VAL A 40 -9.93 9.44 7.59
N TYR A 41 -10.71 8.85 6.69
CA TYR A 41 -11.31 9.53 5.56
C TYR A 41 -12.84 9.36 5.61
N ARG A 42 -13.56 10.51 5.66
CA ARG A 42 -15.03 10.57 5.76
C ARG A 42 -15.61 9.62 6.84
N GLY A 43 -14.98 9.60 8.02
CA GLY A 43 -15.40 8.79 9.16
C GLY A 43 -14.96 7.33 9.13
N ILE A 44 -14.25 6.88 8.11
CA ILE A 44 -13.79 5.49 7.96
C ILE A 44 -12.26 5.44 8.13
N VAL A 45 -11.78 4.55 9.01
CA VAL A 45 -10.34 4.32 9.20
C VAL A 45 -9.75 3.68 7.95
N ALA A 46 -8.85 4.37 7.29
CA ALA A 46 -8.15 3.92 6.09
C ALA A 46 -6.84 3.18 6.43
N ASP A 47 -6.05 3.70 7.36
CA ASP A 47 -4.80 3.11 7.83
C ASP A 47 -4.52 3.58 9.25
N THR A 48 -3.55 2.96 9.92
CA THR A 48 -3.06 3.36 11.23
C THR A 48 -1.55 3.54 11.16
N PHE A 49 -1.05 4.65 11.70
CA PHE A 49 0.37 4.96 11.72
C PHE A 49 0.91 4.98 13.15
N GLU A 50 2.11 4.38 13.33
CA GLU A 50 2.79 4.28 14.61
C GLU A 50 4.31 4.41 14.38
N PRO A 51 4.85 5.64 14.25
CA PRO A 51 6.29 5.85 14.19
C PRO A 51 6.93 5.59 15.55
N ASP A 52 8.21 5.23 15.58
CA ASP A 52 8.93 5.02 16.83
C ASP A 52 8.93 6.26 17.71
N PHE A 53 9.18 7.42 17.12
CA PHE A 53 9.17 8.70 17.86
C PHE A 53 8.60 9.85 17.05
N VAL A 54 8.00 10.80 17.77
CA VAL A 54 7.81 12.18 17.32
C VAL A 54 8.51 13.09 18.34
N ILE A 55 9.56 13.78 17.94
CA ILE A 55 10.38 14.61 18.82
C ILE A 55 10.06 16.09 18.60
N GLU A 56 9.76 16.79 19.70
CA GLU A 56 9.45 18.23 19.76
C GLU A 56 8.39 18.68 18.76
N ASN A 57 7.54 17.75 18.32
CA ASN A 57 6.59 17.95 17.21
C ASN A 57 7.28 18.51 15.94
N HIS A 58 8.54 18.17 15.72
CA HIS A 58 9.39 18.75 14.69
C HIS A 58 9.95 17.73 13.72
N PHE A 59 10.32 16.54 14.18
CA PHE A 59 10.85 15.47 13.33
C PHE A 59 10.51 14.07 13.86
N ILE A 60 10.62 13.09 12.96
CA ILE A 60 10.31 11.69 13.20
C ILE A 60 11.59 10.86 13.03
N PRO A 61 12.23 10.37 14.10
CA PRO A 61 13.19 9.29 14.01
C PRO A 61 12.47 7.94 13.99
N GLU A 62 12.94 7.08 13.11
CA GLU A 62 12.54 5.68 12.96
C GLU A 62 13.76 4.82 13.16
N LEU A 63 13.68 3.87 14.07
CA LEU A 63 14.78 2.98 14.43
C LEU A 63 14.76 1.73 13.56
N LYS A 64 15.92 1.16 13.35
CA LYS A 64 16.09 -0.15 12.73
C LYS A 64 17.31 -0.85 13.33
N CYS A 65 17.24 -2.19 13.33
CA CYS A 65 18.34 -3.07 13.69
C CYS A 65 18.55 -4.07 12.56
N LEU A 66 19.21 -3.64 11.49
CA LEU A 66 19.29 -4.39 10.24
C LEU A 66 20.59 -5.18 10.13
N LEU A 67 20.52 -6.40 9.59
CA LEU A 67 21.68 -7.11 9.08
C LEU A 67 22.17 -6.54 7.74
N GLY A 68 21.22 -6.18 6.85
CA GLY A 68 21.44 -5.56 5.54
C GLY A 68 21.42 -4.03 5.55
N GLU A 69 21.11 -3.41 4.42
CA GLU A 69 20.99 -1.98 4.26
C GLU A 69 19.53 -1.49 4.33
N PHE A 70 19.35 -0.18 4.38
CA PHE A 70 18.02 0.42 4.25
C PHE A 70 17.39 0.10 2.89
N THR A 71 16.17 -0.38 2.92
CA THR A 71 15.39 -0.66 1.71
C THR A 71 14.52 0.55 1.29
N PRO A 72 14.03 0.59 0.06
CA PRO A 72 13.07 1.61 -0.38
C PRO A 72 11.81 1.67 0.49
N GLU A 73 11.34 0.53 1.01
CA GLU A 73 10.16 0.43 1.86
C GLU A 73 10.33 1.21 3.18
N HIS A 74 11.53 1.18 3.78
CA HIS A 74 11.84 1.98 4.98
C HIS A 74 11.72 3.48 4.69
N LEU A 75 12.16 3.93 3.50
CA LEU A 75 12.04 5.33 3.10
C LEU A 75 10.60 5.74 2.85
N VAL A 76 9.82 4.86 2.22
CA VAL A 76 8.39 5.07 1.98
C VAL A 76 7.62 5.15 3.29
N GLN A 77 7.93 4.29 4.26
CA GLN A 77 7.35 4.34 5.61
C GLN A 77 7.54 5.73 6.23
N LEU A 78 8.76 6.25 6.21
CA LEU A 78 9.07 7.58 6.74
C LEU A 78 8.34 8.70 5.99
N PHE A 79 8.22 8.62 4.67
CA PHE A 79 7.44 9.59 3.90
C PHE A 79 5.97 9.59 4.31
N CYS A 80 5.38 8.41 4.53
CA CYS A 80 4.00 8.29 5.03
C CYS A 80 3.85 8.94 6.40
N TYR A 81 4.79 8.72 7.32
CA TYR A 81 4.78 9.34 8.63
C TYR A 81 4.91 10.86 8.54
N CYS A 82 5.88 11.37 7.80
CA CYS A 82 6.06 12.82 7.61
C CYS A 82 4.79 13.47 7.05
N LYS A 83 4.19 12.86 6.03
CA LYS A 83 2.94 13.35 5.44
C LYS A 83 1.80 13.38 6.45
N PHE A 84 1.60 12.29 7.18
CA PHE A 84 0.50 12.15 8.13
C PHE A 84 0.63 13.10 9.32
N TRP A 85 1.83 13.22 9.89
CA TRP A 85 2.11 14.15 11.01
C TRP A 85 2.33 15.60 10.55
N ARG A 86 2.31 15.87 9.24
CA ARG A 86 2.61 17.18 8.64
C ARG A 86 3.98 17.72 9.04
N LEU A 87 4.95 16.82 9.20
CA LEU A 87 6.33 17.15 9.52
C LEU A 87 7.20 17.05 8.27
N ARG A 88 8.23 17.91 8.20
CA ARG A 88 9.09 18.00 7.01
C ARG A 88 10.33 17.14 7.10
N THR A 89 10.72 16.77 8.31
CA THR A 89 12.01 16.09 8.56
C THR A 89 11.78 14.75 9.24
N SER A 90 12.47 13.73 8.75
CA SER A 90 12.57 12.44 9.40
C SER A 90 14.00 11.90 9.35
N LEU A 91 14.28 10.96 10.24
CA LEU A 91 15.58 10.34 10.38
C LEU A 91 15.41 8.82 10.48
N LEU A 92 15.96 8.08 9.54
CA LEU A 92 16.07 6.63 9.61
C LEU A 92 17.41 6.31 10.27
N VAL A 93 17.39 5.52 11.36
CA VAL A 93 18.57 5.24 12.17
C VAL A 93 18.74 3.75 12.33
N ASP A 94 19.88 3.20 11.93
CA ASP A 94 20.21 1.78 12.09
C ASP A 94 21.19 1.57 13.24
N PHE A 95 20.71 0.91 14.28
CA PHE A 95 21.48 0.52 15.48
C PHE A 95 22.16 -0.84 15.34
N GLY A 96 21.81 -1.64 14.31
CA GLY A 96 22.34 -2.99 14.12
C GLY A 96 23.79 -3.07 13.63
N LYS A 97 24.45 -1.94 13.34
CA LYS A 97 25.79 -1.87 12.76
C LYS A 97 26.84 -1.54 13.81
N GLN A 98 28.09 -1.88 13.54
CA GLN A 98 29.24 -1.51 14.37
C GLN A 98 29.36 0.01 14.56
N SER A 99 29.01 0.78 13.53
CA SER A 99 28.89 2.23 13.59
C SER A 99 27.45 2.63 13.30
N LEU A 100 26.92 3.61 14.02
CA LEU A 100 25.57 4.11 13.83
C LEU A 100 25.42 4.68 12.41
N ILE A 101 24.53 4.07 11.63
CA ILE A 101 24.17 4.54 10.28
C ILE A 101 22.86 5.29 10.38
N TRP A 102 22.77 6.42 9.68
CA TRP A 102 21.53 7.19 9.62
C TRP A 102 21.35 7.87 8.27
N LYS A 103 20.08 8.09 7.92
CA LYS A 103 19.68 8.78 6.69
C LYS A 103 18.60 9.80 7.01
N ARG A 104 18.86 11.09 6.70
CA ARG A 104 17.86 12.15 6.85
C ARG A 104 17.01 12.22 5.59
N LEU A 105 15.69 12.31 5.75
CA LEU A 105 14.74 12.57 4.69
C LEU A 105 14.07 13.92 4.91
N LEU A 106 13.83 14.62 3.80
CA LEU A 106 13.03 15.84 3.77
C LEU A 106 11.77 15.58 2.94
N TYR A 107 10.63 15.64 3.61
CA TYR A 107 9.34 15.54 2.94
C TYR A 107 8.94 16.88 2.34
N ARG A 108 8.48 16.84 1.08
CA ARG A 108 7.83 17.97 0.41
C ARG A 108 6.49 17.47 -0.11
N SER A 109 5.41 18.21 0.19
CA SER A 109 4.11 17.96 -0.40
C SER A 109 4.13 18.35 -1.88
N HIS A 110 3.45 17.56 -2.70
CA HIS A 110 3.22 17.86 -4.11
C HIS A 110 1.72 18.00 -4.33
N ILE A 111 1.35 18.87 -5.28
CA ILE A 111 -0.03 18.97 -5.77
C ILE A 111 -0.32 17.66 -6.52
N ALA A 112 -1.44 17.04 -6.18
CA ALA A 112 -1.89 15.83 -6.85
C ALA A 112 -2.61 16.19 -8.16
N ASN A 113 -2.28 15.49 -9.24
CA ASN A 113 -3.07 15.51 -10.47
C ASN A 113 -3.74 14.15 -10.63
N PHE A 114 -5.06 14.15 -10.77
CA PHE A 114 -5.83 12.96 -11.04
C PHE A 114 -6.55 13.10 -12.37
N THR A 115 -6.28 12.19 -13.30
CA THR A 115 -6.91 12.15 -14.61
C THR A 115 -8.13 11.24 -14.55
N GLN A 116 -9.32 11.83 -14.69
CA GLN A 116 -10.56 11.06 -14.85
C GLN A 116 -10.68 10.55 -16.28
N THR A 117 -11.21 9.35 -16.41
CA THR A 117 -11.44 8.69 -17.71
C THR A 117 -12.86 8.14 -17.73
N GLU A 118 -13.58 8.37 -18.80
CA GLU A 118 -14.91 7.80 -19.01
C GLU A 118 -14.87 6.27 -19.07
N PRO A 119 -15.89 5.58 -18.51
CA PRO A 119 -15.98 4.14 -18.60
C PRO A 119 -16.12 3.67 -20.04
N PRO A 120 -15.32 2.69 -20.51
CA PRO A 120 -15.45 2.12 -21.85
C PRO A 120 -16.70 1.23 -21.97
N GLU A 121 -17.10 0.92 -23.21
CA GLU A 121 -18.32 0.16 -23.52
C GLU A 121 -18.41 -1.23 -22.85
N PHE A 122 -17.28 -1.86 -22.55
CA PHE A 122 -17.28 -3.17 -21.89
C PHE A 122 -17.65 -3.13 -20.41
N VAL A 123 -17.76 -1.94 -19.82
CA VAL A 123 -18.14 -1.76 -18.40
C VAL A 123 -19.66 -1.96 -18.29
N SER A 124 -20.08 -3.05 -17.68
CA SER A 124 -21.50 -3.42 -17.56
C SER A 124 -22.32 -2.50 -16.66
N ASN A 125 -21.66 -1.75 -15.75
CA ASN A 125 -22.30 -0.75 -14.88
C ASN A 125 -21.54 0.58 -14.92
N PRO A 126 -21.77 1.43 -15.94
CA PRO A 126 -21.08 2.72 -16.09
C PRO A 126 -21.36 3.70 -14.94
N SER A 127 -22.56 3.68 -14.36
CA SER A 127 -22.93 4.53 -13.23
C SER A 127 -22.11 4.20 -11.98
N LEU A 128 -21.95 2.92 -11.65
CA LEU A 128 -21.09 2.48 -10.55
C LEU A 128 -19.63 2.87 -10.82
N ALA A 129 -19.15 2.66 -12.05
CA ALA A 129 -17.80 3.03 -12.44
C ALA A 129 -17.53 4.54 -12.25
N ALA A 130 -18.44 5.40 -12.70
CA ALA A 130 -18.36 6.84 -12.54
C ALA A 130 -18.35 7.23 -11.04
N THR A 131 -19.22 6.62 -10.23
CA THR A 131 -19.26 6.84 -8.77
C THR A 131 -17.91 6.47 -8.12
N ILE A 132 -17.32 5.33 -8.48
CA ILE A 132 -16.01 4.89 -7.95
C ILE A 132 -14.92 5.89 -8.34
N VAL A 133 -14.85 6.25 -9.63
CA VAL A 133 -13.83 7.17 -10.16
C VAL A 133 -13.92 8.54 -9.50
N GLN A 134 -15.14 9.07 -9.36
CA GLN A 134 -15.39 10.36 -8.70
C GLN A 134 -14.96 10.30 -7.23
N ALA A 135 -15.41 9.31 -6.47
CA ALA A 135 -15.09 9.18 -5.04
C ALA A 135 -13.57 9.09 -4.79
N VAL A 136 -12.86 8.31 -5.64
CA VAL A 136 -11.40 8.21 -5.55
C VAL A 136 -10.72 9.51 -5.96
N GLY A 137 -11.21 10.20 -6.98
CA GLY A 137 -10.69 11.51 -7.41
C GLY A 137 -10.82 12.58 -6.32
N GLU A 138 -11.97 12.64 -5.65
CA GLU A 138 -12.18 13.52 -4.49
C GLU A 138 -11.19 13.19 -3.36
N CYS A 139 -11.00 11.90 -3.06
CA CYS A 139 -10.03 11.46 -2.05
C CYS A 139 -8.60 11.88 -2.41
N VAL A 140 -8.18 11.75 -3.67
CA VAL A 140 -6.87 12.21 -4.15
C VAL A 140 -6.70 13.71 -3.94
N ASN A 141 -7.72 14.50 -4.26
CA ASN A 141 -7.68 15.96 -4.13
C ASN A 141 -7.62 16.42 -2.66
N GLU A 142 -8.37 15.74 -1.77
CA GLU A 142 -8.42 16.07 -0.34
C GLU A 142 -7.16 15.62 0.40
N ILE A 143 -6.69 14.39 0.14
CA ILE A 143 -5.60 13.75 0.88
C ILE A 143 -4.23 14.05 0.25
N GLY A 144 -4.16 14.18 -1.07
CA GLY A 144 -2.91 14.31 -1.84
C GLY A 144 -2.12 12.99 -1.93
N LEU A 145 -1.15 12.93 -2.86
CA LEU A 145 -0.34 11.74 -3.12
C LEU A 145 0.81 11.55 -2.11
N GLY A 146 1.48 10.40 -2.14
CA GLY A 146 2.69 10.11 -1.35
C GLY A 146 2.50 9.11 -0.22
N TYR A 147 1.39 8.39 -0.17
CA TYR A 147 1.22 7.23 0.70
C TYR A 147 1.58 5.92 -0.01
N ARG A 148 1.94 4.90 0.77
CA ARG A 148 2.20 3.53 0.29
C ARG A 148 0.93 2.85 -0.22
N GLN A 149 1.09 1.76 -0.96
CA GLN A 149 0.00 1.01 -1.59
C GLN A 149 -1.06 0.54 -0.58
N SER A 150 -0.66 0.02 0.59
CA SER A 150 -1.59 -0.43 1.62
C SER A 150 -2.47 0.70 2.15
N THR A 151 -1.89 1.87 2.37
CA THR A 151 -2.61 3.08 2.80
C THR A 151 -3.59 3.53 1.72
N TRP A 152 -3.16 3.58 0.45
CA TRP A 152 -4.05 3.94 -0.65
C TRP A 152 -5.18 2.92 -0.83
N LYS A 153 -4.93 1.63 -0.62
CA LYS A 153 -5.99 0.62 -0.64
C LYS A 153 -7.06 0.90 0.43
N GLY A 154 -6.65 1.28 1.63
CA GLY A 154 -7.56 1.69 2.68
C GLY A 154 -8.32 2.98 2.36
N LEU A 155 -7.64 4.00 1.79
CA LEU A 155 -8.26 5.26 1.35
C LEU A 155 -9.28 5.04 0.22
N VAL A 156 -8.96 4.23 -0.78
CA VAL A 156 -9.87 3.88 -1.87
C VAL A 156 -11.09 3.14 -1.33
N ARG A 157 -10.90 2.18 -0.42
CA ARG A 157 -12.02 1.52 0.28
C ARG A 157 -12.88 2.54 1.01
N ALA A 158 -12.29 3.40 1.82
CA ALA A 158 -13.01 4.41 2.59
C ALA A 158 -13.76 5.40 1.68
N ALA A 159 -13.14 5.84 0.59
CA ALA A 159 -13.76 6.73 -0.39
C ALA A 159 -15.01 6.11 -1.02
N ILE A 160 -14.92 4.87 -1.49
CA ILE A 160 -16.05 4.18 -2.13
C ILE A 160 -17.16 3.89 -1.10
N GLN A 161 -16.82 3.39 0.09
CA GLN A 161 -17.82 3.14 1.14
C GLN A 161 -18.54 4.40 1.61
N SER A 162 -17.85 5.55 1.63
CA SER A 162 -18.44 6.82 2.06
C SER A 162 -19.56 7.34 1.16
N VAL A 163 -19.64 6.86 -0.08
CA VAL A 163 -20.68 7.23 -1.05
C VAL A 163 -21.72 6.13 -1.28
N GLY A 164 -21.68 5.05 -0.48
CA GLY A 164 -22.73 4.04 -0.37
C GLY A 164 -22.38 2.63 -0.79
N PRO A 165 -21.57 2.34 -1.85
CA PRO A 165 -21.31 0.99 -2.31
C PRO A 165 -20.66 0.10 -1.26
N LYS A 166 -21.05 -1.16 -1.21
CA LYS A 166 -20.40 -2.18 -0.37
C LYS A 166 -19.05 -2.55 -0.95
N VAL A 167 -18.04 -2.66 -0.07
CA VAL A 167 -16.66 -3.02 -0.44
C VAL A 167 -16.21 -4.20 0.38
N GLU A 168 -15.83 -5.28 -0.29
CA GLU A 168 -15.12 -6.42 0.31
C GLU A 168 -13.60 -6.24 0.12
N LEU A 169 -12.87 -6.35 1.21
CA LEU A 169 -11.42 -6.22 1.21
C LEU A 169 -10.76 -7.60 1.15
N ASN A 170 -9.81 -7.76 0.20
CA ASN A 170 -9.06 -9.01 0.05
C ASN A 170 -9.96 -10.24 -0.10
N PRO A 171 -10.87 -10.28 -1.09
CA PRO A 171 -11.78 -11.39 -1.28
C PRO A 171 -11.03 -12.71 -1.46
N ALA A 172 -11.60 -13.78 -0.93
CA ALA A 172 -11.06 -15.12 -1.11
C ALA A 172 -11.65 -15.76 -2.37
N ALA A 173 -10.81 -16.47 -3.12
CA ALA A 173 -11.21 -17.18 -4.33
C ALA A 173 -10.76 -18.64 -4.30
N LYS A 174 -11.43 -19.48 -5.09
CA LYS A 174 -10.97 -20.83 -5.41
C LYS A 174 -10.15 -20.76 -6.70
N VAL A 175 -8.88 -21.13 -6.63
CA VAL A 175 -7.96 -21.16 -7.77
C VAL A 175 -7.58 -22.61 -8.06
N LEU A 176 -8.11 -23.17 -9.14
CA LEU A 176 -7.96 -24.59 -9.48
C LEU A 176 -8.36 -25.51 -8.32
N THR A 177 -7.39 -26.19 -7.72
CA THR A 177 -7.58 -27.10 -6.56
C THR A 177 -7.45 -26.39 -5.22
N HIS A 178 -6.92 -25.16 -5.18
CA HIS A 178 -6.67 -24.41 -3.96
C HIS A 178 -7.86 -23.55 -3.59
N GLN A 179 -8.31 -23.64 -2.35
CA GLN A 179 -9.40 -22.80 -1.81
C GLN A 179 -8.85 -21.69 -0.91
N GLY A 180 -9.61 -20.61 -0.75
CA GLY A 180 -9.29 -19.53 0.16
C GLY A 180 -8.09 -18.67 -0.24
N ILE A 181 -7.71 -18.68 -1.53
CA ILE A 181 -6.64 -17.81 -2.02
C ILE A 181 -7.11 -16.35 -1.97
N THR A 182 -6.42 -15.57 -1.15
CA THR A 182 -6.74 -14.15 -0.97
C THR A 182 -6.27 -13.33 -2.16
N MET A 183 -7.20 -12.59 -2.78
CA MET A 183 -6.89 -11.64 -3.86
C MET A 183 -6.61 -10.26 -3.27
N SER A 184 -5.56 -9.59 -3.74
CA SER A 184 -5.17 -8.25 -3.23
C SER A 184 -6.05 -7.10 -3.72
N SER A 185 -7.17 -7.37 -4.38
CA SER A 185 -8.16 -6.39 -4.85
C SER A 185 -9.23 -6.07 -3.80
N LEU A 186 -10.00 -5.02 -4.09
CA LEU A 186 -11.30 -4.74 -3.48
C LEU A 186 -12.38 -5.24 -4.42
N VAL A 187 -13.46 -5.85 -3.91
CA VAL A 187 -14.66 -6.17 -4.69
C VAL A 187 -15.77 -5.20 -4.30
N ILE A 188 -16.39 -4.59 -5.31
CA ILE A 188 -17.42 -3.57 -5.13
C ILE A 188 -18.75 -4.14 -5.63
N GLU A 189 -19.77 -4.17 -4.73
CA GLU A 189 -21.13 -4.65 -5.01
C GLU A 189 -21.19 -6.03 -5.70
N ASN A 190 -20.18 -6.89 -5.51
CA ASN A 190 -20.01 -8.14 -6.28
C ASN A 190 -20.06 -7.95 -7.80
N THR A 191 -19.79 -6.74 -8.31
CA THR A 191 -19.91 -6.35 -9.71
C THR A 191 -18.57 -6.14 -10.37
N CYS A 192 -17.62 -5.53 -9.67
CA CYS A 192 -16.29 -5.23 -10.22
C CYS A 192 -15.20 -5.37 -9.19
N ALA A 193 -13.95 -5.46 -9.65
CA ALA A 193 -12.77 -5.44 -8.80
C ALA A 193 -11.97 -4.15 -8.97
N VAL A 194 -11.42 -3.64 -7.87
CA VAL A 194 -10.49 -2.52 -7.87
C VAL A 194 -9.13 -2.99 -7.36
N TYR A 195 -8.11 -2.81 -8.19
CA TYR A 195 -6.72 -3.07 -7.85
C TYR A 195 -5.97 -1.76 -7.66
N VAL A 196 -5.23 -1.67 -6.57
CA VAL A 196 -4.51 -0.45 -6.20
C VAL A 196 -3.01 -0.68 -6.29
N THR A 197 -2.29 0.22 -6.97
CA THR A 197 -0.83 0.29 -6.98
C THR A 197 -0.36 1.67 -6.56
N ALA A 198 0.88 1.79 -6.06
CA ALA A 198 1.43 3.08 -5.66
C ALA A 198 2.95 3.12 -5.80
N ILE A 199 3.49 4.35 -5.92
CA ILE A 199 4.93 4.70 -5.88
C ILE A 199 5.72 4.32 -7.14
N THR A 200 5.28 3.40 -7.96
CA THR A 200 5.83 3.13 -9.29
C THR A 200 5.60 4.33 -10.23
N ASP A 201 6.15 4.30 -11.43
CA ASP A 201 6.04 5.47 -12.32
C ASP A 201 4.66 5.59 -12.98
N ARG A 202 4.04 4.47 -13.35
CA ARG A 202 2.72 4.39 -14.00
C ARG A 202 2.14 2.98 -13.97
N ILE A 203 0.87 2.86 -14.35
CA ILE A 203 0.22 1.57 -14.61
C ILE A 203 0.97 0.81 -15.72
N ASN A 204 1.34 -0.43 -15.46
CA ASN A 204 2.06 -1.27 -16.39
C ASN A 204 1.25 -2.51 -16.82
N ALA A 205 1.82 -3.34 -17.71
CA ALA A 205 1.17 -4.55 -18.20
C ALA A 205 0.94 -5.58 -17.08
N THR A 206 1.85 -5.66 -16.10
CA THR A 206 1.73 -6.57 -14.95
C THR A 206 0.56 -6.21 -14.06
N ASP A 207 0.33 -4.91 -13.79
CA ASP A 207 -0.82 -4.46 -12.98
C ASP A 207 -2.15 -4.88 -13.62
N ARG A 208 -2.26 -4.71 -14.94
CA ARG A 208 -3.44 -5.16 -15.71
C ARG A 208 -3.61 -6.68 -15.69
N ALA A 209 -2.52 -7.43 -15.85
CA ALA A 209 -2.53 -8.90 -15.83
C ALA A 209 -2.93 -9.44 -14.45
N ILE A 210 -2.46 -8.82 -13.37
CA ILE A 210 -2.87 -9.15 -11.99
C ILE A 210 -4.37 -8.96 -11.83
N LEU A 211 -4.91 -7.80 -12.24
CA LEU A 211 -6.35 -7.55 -12.15
C LEU A 211 -7.14 -8.53 -13.03
N GLN A 212 -6.70 -8.84 -14.25
CA GLN A 212 -7.32 -9.86 -15.08
C GLN A 212 -7.36 -11.24 -14.41
N THR A 213 -6.32 -11.61 -13.69
CA THR A 213 -6.28 -12.84 -12.90
C THR A 213 -7.31 -12.80 -11.78
N HIS A 214 -7.43 -11.68 -11.07
CA HIS A 214 -8.44 -11.52 -10.01
C HIS A 214 -9.85 -11.58 -10.58
N LEU A 215 -10.15 -10.88 -11.69
CA LEU A 215 -11.45 -10.93 -12.37
C LEU A 215 -11.84 -12.36 -12.75
N ARG A 216 -10.88 -13.14 -13.28
CA ARG A 216 -11.12 -14.55 -13.64
C ARG A 216 -11.57 -15.38 -12.44
N TRP A 217 -10.82 -15.33 -11.35
CA TRP A 217 -11.06 -16.20 -10.21
C TRP A 217 -12.17 -15.72 -9.28
N LEU A 218 -12.52 -14.43 -9.35
CA LEU A 218 -13.67 -13.84 -8.65
C LEU A 218 -14.95 -13.87 -9.52
N ASN A 219 -14.85 -14.32 -10.77
CA ASN A 219 -15.96 -14.34 -11.75
C ASN A 219 -16.62 -12.97 -11.96
N LEU A 220 -15.79 -11.95 -12.11
CA LEU A 220 -16.21 -10.55 -12.33
C LEU A 220 -15.88 -10.13 -13.77
N ASP A 221 -16.74 -9.32 -14.40
CA ASP A 221 -16.61 -8.98 -15.82
C ASP A 221 -15.61 -7.86 -16.10
N TRP A 222 -15.44 -6.94 -15.16
CA TRP A 222 -14.55 -5.78 -15.32
C TRP A 222 -13.98 -5.30 -14.00
N GLY A 223 -12.98 -4.45 -14.10
CA GLY A 223 -12.35 -3.82 -12.93
C GLY A 223 -11.61 -2.56 -13.30
N ILE A 224 -11.06 -1.91 -12.26
CA ILE A 224 -10.27 -0.68 -12.37
C ILE A 224 -8.93 -0.89 -11.66
N VAL A 225 -7.83 -0.57 -12.34
CA VAL A 225 -6.54 -0.34 -11.71
C VAL A 225 -6.46 1.13 -11.37
N PHE A 226 -6.27 1.47 -10.09
CA PHE A 226 -5.85 2.80 -9.68
C PHE A 226 -4.37 2.79 -9.36
N HIS A 227 -3.64 3.77 -9.87
CA HIS A 227 -2.24 3.98 -9.59
C HIS A 227 -2.02 5.35 -8.94
N PHE A 228 -1.33 5.35 -7.80
CA PHE A 228 -1.02 6.54 -7.03
C PHE A 228 0.50 6.77 -7.02
N GLY A 229 0.98 7.47 -8.05
CA GLY A 229 2.39 7.84 -8.19
C GLY A 229 2.83 8.94 -7.20
N LYS A 230 4.00 9.49 -7.43
CA LYS A 230 4.53 10.58 -6.58
C LYS A 230 3.82 11.91 -6.80
N THR A 231 3.44 12.20 -8.04
CA THR A 231 2.85 13.48 -8.47
C THR A 231 1.56 13.33 -9.27
N THR A 232 1.30 12.16 -9.82
CA THR A 232 0.11 11.85 -10.64
C THR A 232 -0.60 10.63 -10.09
N ALA A 233 -1.93 10.64 -10.22
CA ALA A 233 -2.74 9.45 -10.04
C ALA A 233 -3.47 9.16 -11.34
N ASP A 234 -3.42 7.91 -11.75
CA ASP A 234 -3.96 7.42 -13.01
C ASP A 234 -4.91 6.25 -12.75
N LEU A 235 -5.79 5.98 -13.71
CA LEU A 235 -6.63 4.79 -13.69
C LEU A 235 -6.64 4.08 -15.04
N ALA A 236 -6.96 2.80 -15.00
CA ALA A 236 -7.21 2.02 -16.21
C ALA A 236 -8.34 1.02 -15.98
N PHE A 237 -9.33 1.02 -16.88
CA PHE A 237 -10.33 -0.03 -16.93
C PHE A 237 -9.76 -1.31 -17.52
N VAL A 238 -10.13 -2.45 -16.94
CA VAL A 238 -9.66 -3.77 -17.34
C VAL A 238 -10.86 -4.69 -17.52
N GLN A 239 -10.95 -5.33 -18.68
CA GLN A 239 -11.98 -6.32 -18.99
C GLN A 239 -11.53 -7.71 -18.55
N HIS A 240 -12.48 -8.55 -18.13
CA HIS A 240 -12.26 -9.97 -17.91
C HIS A 240 -11.60 -10.61 -19.14
N PRO A 241 -10.50 -11.36 -19.03
CA PRO A 241 -9.99 -12.12 -20.15
C PRO A 241 -11.08 -13.11 -20.59
N LYS A 242 -11.40 -13.13 -21.89
CA LYS A 242 -12.50 -13.97 -22.45
C LYS A 242 -12.48 -15.36 -21.83
N LYS A 243 -13.63 -15.86 -21.37
CA LYS A 243 -13.79 -17.21 -20.80
C LYS A 243 -13.21 -18.22 -21.81
N ARG A 244 -12.00 -18.70 -21.60
CA ARG A 244 -11.57 -19.95 -22.19
C ARG A 244 -12.40 -21.03 -21.53
N ASN A 245 -13.02 -21.92 -22.34
CA ASN A 245 -13.83 -23.03 -21.83
C ASN A 245 -13.00 -23.80 -20.82
N SER A 246 -13.43 -23.83 -19.56
CA SER A 246 -12.71 -24.44 -18.41
C SER A 246 -12.36 -25.93 -18.59
N SER A 247 -13.01 -26.62 -19.54
CA SER A 247 -12.73 -28.01 -19.92
C SER A 247 -11.50 -28.18 -20.83
N ALA A 248 -11.13 -27.17 -21.64
CA ALA A 248 -9.97 -27.26 -22.53
C ALA A 248 -8.65 -26.93 -21.78
N ASP A 249 -8.68 -26.03 -20.79
CA ASP A 249 -7.49 -25.66 -20.03
C ASP A 249 -7.00 -26.78 -19.08
N LEU A 250 -7.93 -27.60 -18.54
CA LEU A 250 -7.58 -28.73 -17.68
C LEU A 250 -6.94 -29.90 -18.47
N GLN A 251 -7.34 -30.10 -19.73
CA GLN A 251 -6.74 -31.13 -20.58
C GLN A 251 -5.32 -30.77 -21.05
N GLN A 252 -5.02 -29.48 -21.29
CA GLN A 252 -3.67 -29.07 -21.68
C GLN A 252 -2.66 -29.18 -20.52
N ILE A 253 -3.09 -28.96 -19.27
CA ILE A 253 -2.20 -29.12 -18.09
C ILE A 253 -1.91 -30.61 -17.82
N GLN A 254 -2.88 -31.49 -18.04
CA GLN A 254 -2.72 -32.96 -17.87
C GLN A 254 -1.97 -33.62 -19.04
N GLY A 255 -2.08 -33.09 -20.26
CA GLY A 255 -1.35 -33.59 -21.42
C GLY A 255 0.12 -33.22 -21.46
N GLY A 256 0.54 -32.14 -20.79
CA GLY A 256 1.94 -31.68 -20.72
C GLY A 256 2.83 -32.50 -19.77
N GLN A 257 2.26 -33.33 -18.91
CA GLN A 257 3.03 -34.13 -17.97
C GLN A 257 3.39 -35.55 -18.50
N GLN A 258 2.87 -35.95 -19.66
CA GLN A 258 3.15 -37.28 -20.23
C GLN A 258 4.30 -37.32 -21.24
N THR A 259 4.98 -36.22 -21.54
CA THR A 259 6.06 -36.16 -22.54
C THR A 259 7.47 -35.98 -21.98
N ILE A 260 7.67 -36.11 -20.67
CA ILE A 260 9.03 -35.99 -20.06
C ILE A 260 9.50 -37.32 -19.40
N SER A 261 8.95 -38.45 -19.76
CA SER A 261 9.47 -39.76 -19.27
C SER A 261 9.61 -40.80 -20.39
N SER A 262 10.45 -40.49 -21.37
CA SER A 262 11.09 -41.47 -22.24
C SER A 262 12.12 -40.77 -23.16
N GLU A 263 13.35 -40.62 -22.62
CA GLU A 263 14.62 -40.74 -23.33
C GLU A 263 15.75 -40.81 -22.30
#